data_3eaa19e7d15fcca2cb8eaac3ac40ca5f
#
_entry.id   3eaa19e7d15fcca2cb8eaac3ac40ca5f
#
_cell.length_a   1.000
_cell.length_b   1.000
_cell.length_c   1.000
_cell.angle_alpha   90.00
_cell.angle_beta   90.00
_cell.angle_gamma   90.00
#
_symmetry.space_group_name_H-M   'P 1'
#
loop_
_entity.id
_entity.type
_entity.pdbx_description
1 polymer ?
#
loop_
_entity_poly.entity_id
_entity_poly.type
_entity_poly.pdbx_seq_one_letter_code
_entity_poly.pdbx_strand_id
1 'polypeptide(L)'
;RPAEVYRARLPDIRAAKKKAPYILHQVITSKDAQSPGNPSISLVTVRTVFCVYHKDEQEGGLALLNLMERLRIAMLEEGIVGGQFILDREAGLESLVYPDNTAPYYTGEMISVWKLPIIERKVPYAQEHNWNGAGIRR
;
A
#
# COMPACT_ATOMS: atom_id res chain seq x y z
N ARG A 1 -5.52 -13.10 19.62
CA ARG A 1 -6.55 -13.02 18.59
C ARG A 1 -5.93 -12.58 17.27
N PRO A 2 -6.54 -12.91 16.14
CA PRO A 2 -6.00 -12.50 14.85
C PRO A 2 -6.05 -10.98 14.68
N ALA A 3 -5.11 -10.46 13.87
CA ALA A 3 -5.07 -9.05 13.57
C ALA A 3 -6.22 -8.66 12.65
N GLU A 4 -6.85 -7.53 12.96
CA GLU A 4 -7.89 -6.96 12.10
C GLU A 4 -7.24 -6.03 11.09
N VAL A 5 -7.77 -5.98 9.88
CA VAL A 5 -7.22 -5.16 8.80
C VAL A 5 -8.17 -4.00 8.53
N TYR A 6 -7.63 -2.79 8.52
CA TYR A 6 -8.37 -1.57 8.25
C TYR A 6 -7.86 -0.89 6.99
N ARG A 7 -8.72 -0.11 6.36
CA ARG A 7 -8.38 0.64 5.14
C ARG A 7 -8.61 2.12 5.40
N ALA A 8 -7.68 2.92 4.92
CA ALA A 8 -7.71 4.38 4.98
C ALA A 8 -7.56 4.95 6.37
N ARG A 9 -8.35 4.55 7.33
CA ARG A 9 -8.25 5.11 8.68
C ARG A 9 -8.79 4.14 9.72
N LEU A 10 -8.30 4.32 10.93
CA LEU A 10 -8.84 3.61 12.09
C LEU A 10 -10.10 4.31 12.58
N PRO A 11 -10.95 3.57 13.31
CA PRO A 11 -12.01 4.23 14.07
C PRO A 11 -11.40 5.16 15.11
N ASP A 12 -12.22 5.75 15.98
CA ASP A 12 -11.76 6.64 17.04
C ASP A 12 -10.49 6.11 17.72
N ILE A 13 -9.57 7.01 18.07
CA ILE A 13 -8.26 6.66 18.64
C ILE A 13 -8.37 5.70 19.85
N ARG A 14 -9.32 5.95 20.72
CA ARG A 14 -9.52 5.08 21.88
C ARG A 14 -9.98 3.68 21.47
N ALA A 15 -10.88 3.63 20.51
CA ALA A 15 -11.34 2.37 19.97
C ALA A 15 -10.23 1.67 19.17
N ALA A 16 -9.38 2.43 18.49
CA ALA A 16 -8.25 1.90 17.73
C ALA A 16 -7.27 1.13 18.61
N LYS A 17 -6.91 1.69 19.77
CA LYS A 17 -6.01 1.01 20.71
C LYS A 17 -6.62 -0.28 21.23
N LYS A 18 -7.92 -0.31 21.44
CA LYS A 18 -8.63 -1.51 21.88
C LYS A 18 -8.73 -2.56 20.78
N LYS A 19 -8.50 -2.16 19.52
CA LYS A 19 -8.58 -3.07 18.38
C LYS A 19 -7.26 -3.80 18.10
N ALA A 20 -6.20 -3.49 18.83
CA ALA A 20 -4.94 -4.20 18.66
C ALA A 20 -5.10 -5.70 18.96
N PRO A 21 -4.50 -6.63 18.18
CA PRO A 21 -3.62 -6.31 17.06
C PRO A 21 -4.39 -5.88 15.82
N TYR A 22 -3.83 -4.95 15.06
CA TYR A 22 -4.45 -4.52 13.82
C TYR A 22 -3.39 -4.17 12.76
N ILE A 23 -3.85 -4.14 11.52
CA ILE A 23 -3.07 -3.68 10.37
C ILE A 23 -3.91 -2.61 9.67
N LEU A 24 -3.30 -1.47 9.41
CA LEU A 24 -3.97 -0.36 8.71
C LEU A 24 -3.23 -0.05 7.43
N HIS A 25 -3.92 -0.15 6.30
CA HIS A 25 -3.37 0.24 5.00
C HIS A 25 -3.86 1.63 4.62
N GLN A 26 -2.92 2.50 4.26
CA GLN A 26 -3.23 3.85 3.83
C GLN A 26 -2.50 4.16 2.53
N VAL A 27 -3.24 4.66 1.55
CA VAL A 27 -2.61 5.20 0.35
C VAL A 27 -2.07 6.58 0.69
N ILE A 28 -0.76 6.76 0.52
CA ILE A 28 -0.12 8.04 0.84
C ILE A 28 -0.03 8.90 -0.40
N THR A 29 0.41 8.33 -1.52
CA THR A 29 0.53 9.04 -2.78
C THR A 29 0.12 8.15 -3.92
N SER A 30 -0.36 8.77 -4.99
CA SER A 30 -0.55 8.10 -6.27
C SER A 30 0.03 8.99 -7.36
N LYS A 31 0.57 8.37 -8.40
CA LYS A 31 1.22 9.11 -9.46
C LYS A 31 1.00 8.42 -10.79
N ASP A 32 0.48 9.18 -11.74
CA ASP A 32 0.37 8.79 -13.14
C ASP A 32 1.31 9.68 -13.93
N ALA A 33 2.22 9.08 -14.69
CA ALA A 33 3.24 9.84 -15.40
C ALA A 33 3.56 9.18 -16.73
N GLN A 34 3.95 10.02 -17.68
CA GLN A 34 4.41 9.55 -18.98
C GLN A 34 5.46 10.53 -19.50
N SER A 35 6.61 10.01 -19.89
CA SER A 35 7.65 10.78 -20.54
C SER A 35 7.57 10.53 -22.03
N PRO A 36 7.96 11.52 -22.89
CA PRO A 36 7.99 11.30 -24.33
C PRO A 36 8.85 10.09 -24.68
N GLY A 37 8.30 9.19 -25.49
CA GLY A 37 8.99 7.98 -25.93
C GLY A 37 9.00 6.85 -24.93
N ASN A 38 8.41 7.04 -23.73
CA ASN A 38 8.35 6.01 -22.70
C ASN A 38 6.90 5.60 -22.42
N PRO A 39 6.69 4.36 -21.94
CA PRO A 39 5.35 3.94 -21.57
C PRO A 39 4.84 4.73 -20.35
N SER A 40 3.54 4.82 -20.24
CA SER A 40 2.89 5.42 -19.08
C SER A 40 3.19 4.62 -17.82
N ILE A 41 3.30 5.31 -16.71
CA ILE A 41 3.53 4.71 -15.40
C ILE A 41 2.40 5.12 -14.47
N SER A 42 1.85 4.16 -13.74
CA SER A 42 0.85 4.42 -12.70
C SER A 42 1.29 3.71 -11.43
N LEU A 43 1.59 4.49 -10.41
CA LEU A 43 2.13 3.99 -9.15
C LEU A 43 1.33 4.49 -7.96
N VAL A 44 1.24 3.63 -6.95
CA VAL A 44 0.64 4.00 -5.67
C VAL A 44 1.62 3.63 -4.56
N THR A 45 1.81 4.55 -3.61
CA THR A 45 2.59 4.27 -2.42
C THR A 45 1.64 4.03 -1.26
N VAL A 46 1.81 2.89 -0.60
CA VAL A 46 0.98 2.47 0.51
C VAL A 46 1.81 2.42 1.78
N ARG A 47 1.29 3.06 2.82
CA ARG A 47 1.82 2.94 4.17
C ARG A 47 0.97 1.94 4.91
N THR A 48 1.61 0.92 5.48
CA THR A 48 0.94 -0.08 6.30
C THR A 48 1.41 0.08 7.74
N VAL A 49 0.49 0.32 8.64
CA VAL A 49 0.77 0.48 10.06
C VAL A 49 0.34 -0.79 10.78
N PHE A 50 1.22 -1.28 11.64
CA PHE A 50 0.98 -2.47 12.46
C PHE A 50 0.93 -2.05 13.92
N CYS A 51 0.01 -2.63 14.67
CA CYS A 51 -0.05 -2.42 16.11
C CYS A 51 -0.36 -3.75 16.79
N VAL A 52 0.40 -4.07 17.83
CA VAL A 52 0.13 -5.23 18.66
C VAL A 52 0.04 -4.80 20.11
N TYR A 53 -0.67 -5.58 20.90
CA TYR A 53 -0.80 -5.39 22.33
C TYR A 53 -0.12 -6.54 23.05
N HIS A 54 0.78 -6.21 23.96
CA HIS A 54 1.40 -7.20 24.81
C HIS A 54 1.90 -6.54 26.11
N LYS A 55 1.73 -7.23 27.23
CA LYS A 55 2.15 -6.69 28.52
C LYS A 55 3.66 -6.78 28.71
N ASP A 56 4.28 -7.78 28.13
CA ASP A 56 5.72 -8.02 28.21
C ASP A 56 6.45 -7.31 27.09
N GLU A 57 7.46 -6.51 27.42
CA GLU A 57 8.18 -5.70 26.44
C GLU A 57 8.91 -6.56 25.39
N GLN A 58 9.55 -7.62 25.80
CA GLN A 58 10.29 -8.49 24.88
C GLN A 58 9.34 -9.25 23.97
N GLU A 59 8.31 -9.83 24.55
CA GLU A 59 7.30 -10.57 23.78
C GLU A 59 6.53 -9.67 22.83
N GLY A 60 6.26 -8.42 23.26
CA GLY A 60 5.56 -7.44 22.42
C GLY A 60 6.37 -7.06 21.19
N GLY A 61 7.67 -6.85 21.38
CA GLY A 61 8.56 -6.56 20.27
C GLY A 61 8.62 -7.71 19.28
N LEU A 62 8.72 -8.93 19.77
CA LEU A 62 8.72 -10.13 18.91
C LEU A 62 7.39 -10.34 18.20
N ALA A 63 6.28 -10.09 18.89
CA ALA A 63 4.94 -10.19 18.29
C ALA A 63 4.78 -9.20 17.12
N LEU A 64 5.27 -7.97 17.30
CA LEU A 64 5.25 -6.97 16.24
C LEU A 64 6.08 -7.41 15.04
N LEU A 65 7.31 -7.86 15.29
CA LEU A 65 8.20 -8.30 14.22
C LEU A 65 7.61 -9.50 13.48
N ASN A 66 7.00 -10.43 14.19
CA ASN A 66 6.33 -11.58 13.57
C ASN A 66 5.19 -11.14 12.66
N LEU A 67 4.37 -10.21 13.11
CA LEU A 67 3.25 -9.73 12.32
C LEU A 67 3.74 -9.03 11.05
N MET A 68 4.75 -8.17 11.20
CA MET A 68 5.34 -7.44 10.07
C MET A 68 5.99 -8.40 9.07
N GLU A 69 6.71 -9.40 9.57
CA GLU A 69 7.41 -10.36 8.72
C GLU A 69 6.43 -11.24 7.95
N ARG A 70 5.34 -11.65 8.57
CA ARG A 70 4.32 -12.45 7.89
C ARG A 70 3.71 -11.70 6.71
N LEU A 71 3.42 -10.43 6.88
CA LEU A 71 2.90 -9.63 5.76
C LEU A 71 3.98 -9.41 4.71
N ARG A 72 5.20 -9.12 5.13
CA ARG A 72 6.32 -8.93 4.20
C ARG A 72 6.50 -10.14 3.31
N ILE A 73 6.55 -11.32 3.88
CA ILE A 73 6.72 -12.58 3.13
C ILE A 73 5.55 -12.77 2.16
N ALA A 74 4.32 -12.58 2.63
CA ALA A 74 3.14 -12.73 1.79
C ALA A 74 3.17 -11.77 0.59
N MET A 75 3.54 -10.52 0.82
CA MET A 75 3.62 -9.53 -0.26
C MET A 75 4.70 -9.89 -1.28
N LEU A 76 5.86 -10.32 -0.82
CA LEU A 76 6.96 -10.68 -1.70
C LEU A 76 6.69 -11.96 -2.48
N GLU A 77 6.01 -12.93 -1.87
CA GLU A 77 5.64 -14.18 -2.54
C GLU A 77 4.54 -13.96 -3.57
N GLU A 78 3.48 -13.27 -3.19
CA GLU A 78 2.36 -13.01 -4.09
C GLU A 78 2.73 -12.02 -5.19
N GLY A 79 3.27 -10.88 -4.79
CA GLY A 79 3.68 -9.83 -5.72
C GLY A 79 2.55 -9.19 -6.51
N ILE A 80 1.36 -9.81 -6.53
CA ILE A 80 0.20 -9.32 -7.28
C ILE A 80 -1.02 -9.42 -6.36
N VAL A 81 -1.77 -8.33 -6.27
CA VAL A 81 -2.99 -8.27 -5.48
C VAL A 81 -4.18 -8.01 -6.41
N GLY A 82 -5.23 -8.80 -6.24
CA GLY A 82 -6.44 -8.65 -7.05
C GLY A 82 -6.23 -8.87 -8.53
N GLY A 83 -5.13 -9.52 -8.93
CA GLY A 83 -4.79 -9.76 -10.31
C GLY A 83 -4.40 -8.52 -11.10
N GLN A 84 -4.32 -7.35 -10.45
CA GLN A 84 -4.11 -6.07 -11.12
C GLN A 84 -2.96 -5.24 -10.53
N PHE A 85 -2.78 -5.29 -9.22
CA PHE A 85 -1.81 -4.42 -8.54
C PHE A 85 -0.53 -5.20 -8.31
N ILE A 86 0.55 -4.74 -8.91
CA ILE A 86 1.83 -5.44 -8.88
C ILE A 86 2.80 -4.70 -7.97
N LEU A 87 3.40 -5.42 -7.03
CA LEU A 87 4.40 -4.84 -6.15
C LEU A 87 5.62 -4.39 -6.97
N ASP A 88 6.00 -3.13 -6.80
CA ASP A 88 7.20 -2.60 -7.45
C ASP A 88 8.41 -2.95 -6.59
N ARG A 89 9.12 -4.00 -6.99
CA ARG A 89 10.26 -4.50 -6.24
C ARG A 89 11.49 -3.62 -6.38
N GLU A 90 11.57 -2.82 -7.44
CA GLU A 90 12.68 -1.88 -7.62
C GLU A 90 12.58 -0.70 -6.66
N ALA A 91 11.36 -0.21 -6.43
CA ALA A 91 11.14 0.82 -5.42
C ALA A 91 11.44 0.32 -4.01
N GLY A 92 11.32 -0.99 -3.83
CA GLY A 92 11.66 -1.64 -2.57
C GLY A 92 10.50 -1.71 -1.60
N LEU A 93 10.71 -2.51 -0.58
CA LEU A 93 9.79 -2.70 0.53
C LEU A 93 10.54 -2.35 1.80
N GLU A 94 10.12 -1.29 2.47
CA GLU A 94 10.83 -0.77 3.63
C GLU A 94 9.98 -0.88 4.88
N SER A 95 10.60 -1.31 5.97
CA SER A 95 9.92 -1.45 7.25
C SER A 95 10.63 -0.65 8.32
N LEU A 96 9.86 -0.10 9.25
CA LEU A 96 10.35 0.68 10.36
C LEU A 96 9.60 0.28 11.63
N VAL A 97 10.34 -0.10 12.66
CA VAL A 97 9.78 -0.28 14.01
C VAL A 97 9.98 1.04 14.75
N TYR A 98 8.92 1.57 15.34
CA TYR A 98 9.01 2.85 16.04
C TYR A 98 9.91 2.71 17.27
N PRO A 99 10.93 3.57 17.41
CA PRO A 99 11.93 3.39 18.47
C PRO A 99 11.43 3.71 19.86
N ASP A 100 10.33 4.44 19.96
CA ASP A 100 9.73 4.84 21.26
C ASP A 100 8.62 3.90 21.72
N ASN A 101 8.55 2.71 21.15
CA ASN A 101 7.57 1.71 21.58
C ASN A 101 7.77 1.34 23.05
N THR A 102 6.66 1.35 23.78
CA THR A 102 6.62 0.90 25.18
C THR A 102 5.38 0.06 25.42
N ALA A 103 5.48 -0.87 26.37
CA ALA A 103 4.34 -1.69 26.75
C ALA A 103 3.15 -0.80 27.12
N PRO A 104 1.93 -1.19 26.81
CA PRO A 104 1.53 -2.48 26.21
C PRO A 104 1.32 -2.44 24.69
N TYR A 105 1.62 -1.33 24.03
CA TYR A 105 1.38 -1.18 22.58
C TYR A 105 2.68 -1.05 21.84
N TYR A 106 2.80 -1.83 20.74
CA TYR A 106 3.98 -1.82 19.89
C TYR A 106 3.54 -1.58 18.47
N THR A 107 4.16 -0.58 17.82
CA THR A 107 3.77 -0.14 16.50
C THR A 107 4.97 -0.09 15.56
N GLY A 108 4.69 -0.32 14.29
CA GLY A 108 5.66 -0.20 13.23
C GLY A 108 4.94 0.11 11.94
N GLU A 109 5.72 0.35 10.90
CA GLU A 109 5.13 0.64 9.60
C GLU A 109 5.93 0.00 8.48
N MET A 110 5.28 -0.14 7.34
CA MET A 110 5.89 -0.65 6.12
C MET A 110 5.46 0.24 4.97
N ILE A 111 6.41 0.58 4.11
CA ILE A 111 6.11 1.37 2.91
C ILE A 111 6.28 0.45 1.71
N SER A 112 5.27 0.41 0.87
CA SER A 112 5.28 -0.39 -0.36
C SER A 112 4.79 0.45 -1.52
N VAL A 113 5.29 0.15 -2.71
CA VAL A 113 4.90 0.84 -3.94
C VAL A 113 4.30 -0.20 -4.88
N TRP A 114 3.20 0.16 -5.50
CA TRP A 114 2.43 -0.74 -6.35
C TRP A 114 2.22 -0.14 -7.72
N LYS A 115 2.38 -0.97 -8.74
CA LYS A 115 2.05 -0.62 -10.13
C LYS A 115 0.59 -0.93 -10.36
N LEU A 116 -0.11 0.05 -10.90
CA LEU A 116 -1.53 -0.07 -11.23
C LEU A 116 -1.71 -0.34 -12.72
N PRO A 117 -2.87 -0.88 -13.12
CA PRO A 117 -3.18 -0.99 -14.54
C PRO A 117 -3.11 0.39 -15.20
N ILE A 118 -2.48 0.42 -16.35
CA ILE A 118 -2.33 1.67 -17.10
C ILE A 118 -3.62 1.97 -17.82
N ILE A 119 -4.13 3.19 -17.62
CA ILE A 119 -5.30 3.68 -18.34
C ILE A 119 -4.81 4.62 -19.43
N GLU A 120 -4.94 4.19 -20.67
CA GLU A 120 -4.56 5.02 -21.78
C GLU A 120 -5.69 5.98 -22.15
N ARG A 121 -5.30 7.17 -22.53
CA ARG A 121 -6.26 8.17 -22.96
C ARG A 121 -6.90 7.74 -24.27
N LYS A 122 -8.22 7.68 -24.29
CA LYS A 122 -8.98 7.46 -25.52
C LYS A 122 -9.15 8.75 -26.27
N VAL A 123 -8.87 8.70 -27.56
CA VAL A 123 -9.10 9.84 -28.46
C VAL A 123 -10.49 9.69 -29.07
N PRO A 124 -11.39 10.68 -28.92
CA PRO A 124 -12.79 10.50 -29.35
C PRO A 124 -13.00 10.29 -30.83
N TYR A 125 -12.10 10.61 -31.63
CA TYR A 125 -12.21 10.34 -33.05
C TYR A 125 -10.99 9.94 -33.70
N ALA A 126 -10.82 9.45 -33.87
CA ALA A 126 -9.66 9.06 -34.38
C ALA A 126 -9.54 7.65 -34.16
N GLN A 127 -10.14 8.17 -33.68
CA GLN A 127 -10.08 7.27 -33.35
C GLN A 127 -10.41 6.63 -33.71
N GLU A 128 -10.74 7.39 -33.49
CA GLU A 128 -10.99 7.19 -34.00
C GLU A 128 -10.99 7.37 -34.49
N HIS A 129 -11.41 8.16 -34.95
CA HIS A 129 -11.34 8.83 -35.85
C HIS A 129 -11.10 9.31 -35.64
N ASN A 130 -11.06 9.63 -35.70
CA ASN A 130 -10.85 10.41 -36.15
C ASN A 130 -10.92 11.01 -35.73
N TRP A 131 -11.32 11.26 -36.14
CA TRP A 131 -11.19 12.38 -36.43
C TRP A 131 -11.45 12.64 -36.41
N ASN A 132 -11.64 12.75 -36.51
CA ASN A 132 -11.72 13.50 -37.18
C ASN A 132 -11.99 13.83 -36.75
N GLY A 133 -11.91 13.65 -36.60
CA GLY A 133 -11.89 14.51 -36.96
C GLY A 133 -12.07 14.74 -36.19
N ALA A 134 -12.34 14.75 -36.72
CA ALA A 134 -12.32 15.34 -36.79
C ALA A 134 -12.25 15.43 -36.02
N GLY A 135 -12.10 15.12 -35.93
CA GLY A 135 -11.71 15.61 -36.12
C GLY A 135 -11.41 15.51 -35.31
N ILE A 136 -11.34 15.42 -35.58
CA ILE A 136 -10.82 15.55 -35.90
C ILE A 136 -10.67 15.08 -35.55
N ARG A 137 -10.47 14.99 -35.55
CA ARG A 137 -10.01 14.84 -36.20
C ARG A 137 -9.92 14.50 -35.96
N ARG A 138 -9.81 14.64 -36.06
CA ARG A 138 -9.59 14.67 -36.78
C ARG A 138 -9.73 14.49 -36.65
#